data_ce3bcc8e7c64291a3b2675190d8490e5
#
_entry.id   ce3bcc8e7c64291a3b2675190d8490e5
#
_cell.length_a   1.000
_cell.length_b   1.000
_cell.length_c   1.000
_cell.angle_alpha   90.00
_cell.angle_beta   90.00
_cell.angle_gamma   90.00
#
_symmetry.space_group_name_H-M   'P 1'
#
loop_
_entity.id
_entity.type
_entity.pdbx_description
1 polymer ?
#
loop_
_entity_poly.entity_id
_entity_poly.type
_entity_poly.pdbx_seq_one_letter_code
_entity_poly.pdbx_strand_id
1 'polypeptide(L)'
;MLLLAAGPVIPTFGGGGSSFSCERANRLFCPSWVSHNWGSVLWPALRQHVELTLIAVAIGFVISTTLALIAYRRRWLERPVLVVTSILYTIPSLALFELLEPVPGLGLSRTTAEIALVSYTLLIMFRNTLTGLREVPPDVRDAAAGMGMGPLQLLLRIELPLALPAIIAGLRIATVTVISLATVASLIDNEGLGAPILSAIANEVFKTELIAAGGMAVVLALMADGVLVLLQRRLTPWTRTAI
;
A
#
# COMPACT_ATOMS: atom_id res chain seq x y z
N MET A 1 40.10 -26.86 -39.17
CA MET A 1 39.13 -26.91 -38.03
C MET A 1 38.86 -25.48 -37.62
N LEU A 2 37.92 -24.83 -38.28
CA LEU A 2 37.54 -23.43 -38.03
C LEU A 2 36.52 -23.44 -36.87
N LEU A 3 36.96 -22.94 -35.72
CA LEU A 3 36.06 -22.51 -34.62
C LEU A 3 35.37 -21.21 -35.09
N LEU A 4 34.18 -21.32 -35.61
CA LEU A 4 33.26 -20.18 -35.71
C LEU A 4 32.98 -19.66 -34.31
N ALA A 5 33.61 -18.55 -33.95
CA ALA A 5 33.27 -17.79 -32.77
C ALA A 5 31.81 -17.31 -32.92
N ALA A 6 30.91 -17.95 -32.22
CA ALA A 6 29.55 -17.42 -32.05
C ALA A 6 29.70 -16.03 -31.42
N GLY A 7 29.40 -14.98 -32.16
CA GLY A 7 29.31 -13.64 -31.63
C GLY A 7 28.34 -13.60 -30.45
N PRO A 8 28.42 -12.62 -29.56
CA PRO A 8 27.53 -12.52 -28.43
C PRO A 8 26.10 -12.49 -28.95
N VAL A 9 25.31 -13.51 -28.53
CA VAL A 9 23.88 -13.55 -28.78
C VAL A 9 23.29 -12.38 -27.98
N ILE A 10 22.94 -11.30 -28.68
CA ILE A 10 22.22 -10.20 -28.04
C ILE A 10 20.83 -10.72 -27.71
N PRO A 11 20.44 -10.80 -26.44
CA PRO A 11 19.10 -11.27 -26.08
C PRO A 11 18.06 -10.34 -26.73
N THR A 12 17.08 -10.94 -27.39
CA THR A 12 15.95 -10.20 -27.97
C THR A 12 14.98 -9.87 -26.86
N PHE A 13 15.04 -8.64 -26.38
CA PHE A 13 14.06 -8.08 -25.45
C PHE A 13 12.72 -7.89 -26.18
N GLY A 14 11.67 -8.54 -25.72
CA GLY A 14 10.30 -8.38 -26.24
C GLY A 14 9.78 -9.62 -26.97
N GLY A 15 8.92 -10.35 -26.31
CA GLY A 15 8.13 -11.43 -26.93
C GLY A 15 7.07 -10.86 -27.85
N GLY A 16 7.39 -10.80 -29.16
CA GLY A 16 6.41 -10.46 -30.19
C GLY A 16 6.82 -9.33 -31.14
N GLY A 17 7.50 -9.66 -32.22
CA GLY A 17 7.35 -9.08 -33.53
C GLY A 17 7.70 -7.63 -33.86
N SER A 18 7.90 -6.73 -32.92
CA SER A 18 8.30 -5.34 -33.17
C SER A 18 9.53 -4.94 -32.35
N SER A 19 10.70 -5.23 -32.87
CA SER A 19 11.94 -4.82 -32.24
C SER A 19 12.21 -3.34 -32.53
N PHE A 20 11.78 -2.46 -31.63
CA PHE A 20 12.20 -1.06 -31.66
C PHE A 20 13.72 -0.97 -31.45
N SER A 21 14.38 -0.07 -32.16
CA SER A 21 15.84 0.12 -32.03
C SER A 21 16.28 0.48 -30.60
N CYS A 22 15.43 1.21 -29.87
CA CYS A 22 15.67 1.58 -28.47
C CYS A 22 15.49 0.40 -27.48
N GLU A 23 14.65 -0.57 -27.81
CA GLU A 23 14.47 -1.81 -27.06
C GLU A 23 15.70 -2.69 -27.17
N ARG A 24 16.18 -2.93 -28.39
CA ARG A 24 17.44 -3.68 -28.62
C ARG A 24 18.65 -3.05 -27.93
N ALA A 25 18.70 -1.72 -27.83
CA ALA A 25 19.76 -1.00 -27.15
C ALA A 25 19.57 -0.95 -25.61
N ASN A 26 18.52 -1.57 -25.09
CA ASN A 26 18.15 -1.55 -23.65
C ASN A 26 18.29 -0.15 -23.03
N ARG A 27 17.71 0.87 -23.68
CA ARG A 27 17.75 2.25 -23.20
C ARG A 27 16.94 2.39 -21.90
N LEU A 28 17.33 3.38 -21.08
CA LEU A 28 16.61 3.69 -19.83
C LEU A 28 15.13 3.98 -20.06
N PHE A 29 14.78 4.62 -21.17
CA PHE A 29 13.40 4.92 -21.52
C PHE A 29 13.21 4.84 -23.05
N CYS A 30 12.20 4.10 -23.46
CA CYS A 30 11.82 3.87 -24.83
C CYS A 30 10.33 4.23 -25.02
N PRO A 31 9.98 5.47 -25.46
CA PRO A 31 8.59 5.91 -25.59
C PRO A 31 7.77 5.02 -26.51
N SER A 32 8.35 4.50 -27.59
CA SER A 32 7.68 3.61 -28.54
C SER A 32 7.28 2.28 -27.91
N TRP A 33 8.10 1.71 -27.03
CA TRP A 33 7.75 0.52 -26.25
C TRP A 33 6.60 0.81 -25.27
N VAL A 34 6.73 1.92 -24.52
CA VAL A 34 5.70 2.32 -23.55
C VAL A 34 4.34 2.55 -24.22
N SER A 35 4.31 3.26 -25.34
CA SER A 35 3.06 3.51 -26.06
C SER A 35 2.45 2.23 -26.64
N HIS A 36 3.28 1.32 -27.17
CA HIS A 36 2.84 0.04 -27.71
C HIS A 36 2.27 -0.90 -26.64
N ASN A 37 2.93 -0.96 -25.48
CA ASN A 37 2.55 -1.85 -24.37
C ASN A 37 1.65 -1.18 -23.31
N TRP A 38 1.21 0.04 -23.55
CA TRP A 38 0.35 0.75 -22.61
C TRP A 38 -0.95 0.00 -22.32
N GLY A 39 -1.67 -0.40 -23.38
CA GLY A 39 -2.98 -1.06 -23.25
C GLY A 39 -2.91 -2.53 -22.84
N SER A 40 -1.83 -3.22 -23.20
CA SER A 40 -1.68 -4.67 -22.98
C SER A 40 -0.96 -5.03 -21.67
N VAL A 41 -0.06 -4.18 -21.20
CA VAL A 41 0.79 -4.46 -20.02
C VAL A 41 0.59 -3.41 -18.92
N LEU A 42 0.86 -2.13 -19.20
CA LEU A 42 0.97 -1.11 -18.16
C LEU A 42 -0.37 -0.71 -17.56
N TRP A 43 -1.39 -0.49 -18.38
CA TRP A 43 -2.71 -0.09 -17.89
C TRP A 43 -3.43 -1.18 -17.08
N PRO A 44 -3.48 -2.46 -17.55
CA PRO A 44 -4.02 -3.54 -16.71
C PRO A 44 -3.28 -3.70 -15.39
N ALA A 45 -1.94 -3.64 -15.42
CA ALA A 45 -1.12 -3.72 -14.22
C ALA A 45 -1.40 -2.57 -13.24
N LEU A 46 -1.53 -1.33 -13.74
CA LEU A 46 -1.90 -0.17 -12.91
C LEU A 46 -3.27 -0.36 -12.27
N ARG A 47 -4.26 -0.78 -13.04
CA ARG A 47 -5.62 -1.00 -12.54
C ARG A 47 -5.65 -2.05 -11.44
N GLN A 48 -5.03 -3.21 -11.66
CA GLN A 48 -4.91 -4.26 -10.66
C GLN A 48 -4.22 -3.77 -9.38
N HIS A 49 -3.14 -2.99 -9.54
CA HIS A 49 -2.40 -2.42 -8.41
C HIS A 49 -3.25 -1.46 -7.58
N VAL A 50 -4.04 -0.62 -8.23
CA VAL A 50 -5.00 0.28 -7.56
C VAL A 50 -6.08 -0.53 -6.84
N GLU A 51 -6.64 -1.56 -7.47
CA GLU A 51 -7.65 -2.43 -6.86
C GLU A 51 -7.12 -3.13 -5.62
N LEU A 52 -5.95 -3.79 -5.69
CA LEU A 52 -5.29 -4.43 -4.55
C LEU A 52 -5.06 -3.44 -3.41
N THR A 53 -4.52 -2.27 -3.73
CA THR A 53 -4.25 -1.23 -2.73
C THR A 53 -5.53 -0.76 -2.04
N LEU A 54 -6.57 -0.45 -2.81
CA LEU A 54 -7.83 0.06 -2.26
C LEU A 54 -8.51 -0.99 -1.36
N ILE A 55 -8.54 -2.25 -1.77
CA ILE A 55 -9.14 -3.34 -0.99
C ILE A 55 -8.36 -3.53 0.32
N ALA A 56 -7.04 -3.68 0.24
CA ALA A 56 -6.21 -3.91 1.41
C ALA A 56 -6.28 -2.74 2.41
N VAL A 57 -6.22 -1.50 1.92
CA VAL A 57 -6.31 -0.29 2.76
C VAL A 57 -7.70 -0.14 3.37
N ALA A 58 -8.78 -0.39 2.61
CA ALA A 58 -10.14 -0.27 3.11
C ALA A 58 -10.44 -1.31 4.21
N ILE A 59 -10.10 -2.58 3.97
CA ILE A 59 -10.28 -3.66 4.95
C ILE A 59 -9.42 -3.37 6.19
N GLY A 60 -8.15 -3.04 6.00
CA GLY A 60 -7.23 -2.71 7.08
C GLY A 60 -7.68 -1.52 7.90
N PHE A 61 -8.23 -0.47 7.26
CA PHE A 61 -8.80 0.70 7.93
C PHE A 61 -9.98 0.32 8.83
N VAL A 62 -10.92 -0.46 8.31
CA VAL A 62 -12.11 -0.90 9.07
C VAL A 62 -11.70 -1.74 10.27
N ILE A 63 -10.84 -2.76 10.07
CA ILE A 63 -10.38 -3.63 11.16
C ILE A 63 -9.61 -2.83 12.20
N SER A 64 -8.61 -2.05 11.79
CA SER A 64 -7.75 -1.31 12.70
C SER A 64 -8.49 -0.25 13.50
N THR A 65 -9.39 0.51 12.83
CA THR A 65 -10.19 1.54 13.49
C THR A 65 -11.15 0.91 14.50
N THR A 66 -11.79 -0.20 14.14
CA THR A 66 -12.67 -0.94 15.05
C THR A 66 -11.90 -1.45 16.27
N LEU A 67 -10.74 -2.08 16.06
CA LEU A 67 -9.88 -2.54 17.15
C LEU A 67 -9.39 -1.39 18.02
N ALA A 68 -9.04 -0.25 17.44
CA ALA A 68 -8.60 0.93 18.19
C ALA A 68 -9.73 1.52 19.04
N LEU A 69 -10.95 1.60 18.52
CA LEU A 69 -12.12 2.06 19.27
C LEU A 69 -12.46 1.14 20.44
N ILE A 70 -12.38 -0.19 20.24
CA ILE A 70 -12.59 -1.17 21.30
C ILE A 70 -11.48 -1.06 22.36
N ALA A 71 -10.20 -1.00 21.94
CA ALA A 71 -9.06 -0.85 22.83
C ALA A 71 -9.07 0.50 23.59
N TYR A 72 -9.54 1.57 22.97
CA TYR A 72 -9.75 2.86 23.60
C TYR A 72 -10.73 2.78 24.78
N ARG A 73 -11.83 2.02 24.62
CA ARG A 73 -12.82 1.76 25.67
C ARG A 73 -12.37 0.71 26.68
N ARG A 74 -11.60 -0.28 26.24
CA ARG A 74 -11.14 -1.43 27.05
C ARG A 74 -9.62 -1.49 27.05
N ARG A 75 -8.97 -0.74 27.91
CA ARG A 75 -7.50 -0.58 27.96
C ARG A 75 -6.70 -1.88 28.04
N TRP A 76 -7.28 -2.95 28.56
CA TRP A 76 -6.62 -4.26 28.64
C TRP A 76 -6.37 -4.90 27.25
N LEU A 77 -7.18 -4.55 26.24
CA LEU A 77 -7.02 -5.05 24.87
C LEU A 77 -5.89 -4.36 24.10
N GLU A 78 -5.47 -3.20 24.52
CA GLU A 78 -4.45 -2.43 23.83
C GLU A 78 -3.14 -3.19 23.66
N ARG A 79 -2.59 -3.70 24.77
CA ARG A 79 -1.32 -4.43 24.75
C ARG A 79 -1.37 -5.68 23.89
N PRO A 80 -2.35 -6.59 24.02
CA PRO A 80 -2.47 -7.75 23.14
C PRO A 80 -2.56 -7.39 21.66
N VAL A 81 -3.40 -6.40 21.30
CA VAL A 81 -3.55 -5.97 19.90
C VAL A 81 -2.24 -5.37 19.38
N LEU A 82 -1.57 -4.52 20.15
CA LEU A 82 -0.26 -3.96 19.77
C LEU A 82 0.78 -5.07 19.56
N VAL A 83 0.84 -6.06 20.45
CA VAL A 83 1.80 -7.15 20.32
C VAL A 83 1.53 -7.97 19.06
N VAL A 84 0.28 -8.38 18.82
CA VAL A 84 -0.08 -9.17 17.63
C VAL A 84 0.20 -8.39 16.35
N THR A 85 -0.27 -7.16 16.26
CA THR A 85 -0.06 -6.34 15.05
C THR A 85 1.41 -5.98 14.84
N SER A 86 2.20 -5.82 15.92
CA SER A 86 3.64 -5.60 15.81
C SER A 86 4.37 -6.86 15.31
N ILE A 87 4.00 -8.05 15.77
CA ILE A 87 4.56 -9.31 15.27
C ILE A 87 4.28 -9.43 13.77
N LEU A 88 3.03 -9.24 13.35
CA LEU A 88 2.65 -9.29 11.93
C LEU A 88 3.47 -8.30 11.10
N TYR A 89 3.65 -7.08 11.60
CA TYR A 89 4.39 -6.03 10.90
C TYR A 89 5.90 -6.30 10.82
N THR A 90 6.48 -7.03 11.79
CA THR A 90 7.92 -7.33 11.81
C THR A 90 8.31 -8.53 10.95
N ILE A 91 7.36 -9.37 10.57
CA ILE A 91 7.62 -10.47 9.63
C ILE A 91 8.03 -9.86 8.28
N PRO A 92 9.18 -10.25 7.68
CA PRO A 92 9.53 -9.78 6.33
C PRO A 92 8.41 -10.09 5.33
N SER A 93 8.08 -9.13 4.46
CA SER A 93 6.92 -9.27 3.55
C SER A 93 6.97 -10.55 2.72
N LEU A 94 8.12 -10.86 2.14
CA LEU A 94 8.29 -12.08 1.37
C LEU A 94 8.03 -13.33 2.23
N ALA A 95 8.54 -13.36 3.47
CA ALA A 95 8.31 -14.47 4.38
C ALA A 95 6.83 -14.59 4.77
N LEU A 96 6.10 -13.49 4.93
CA LEU A 96 4.67 -13.55 5.26
C LEU A 96 3.85 -14.12 4.09
N PHE A 97 4.18 -13.75 2.85
CA PHE A 97 3.54 -14.33 1.68
C PHE A 97 3.75 -15.86 1.62
N GLU A 98 5.00 -16.31 1.78
CA GLU A 98 5.36 -17.74 1.78
C GLU A 98 4.72 -18.52 2.95
N LEU A 99 4.56 -17.87 4.13
CA LEU A 99 3.91 -18.49 5.28
C LEU A 99 2.40 -18.70 5.08
N LEU A 100 1.78 -17.86 4.27
CA LEU A 100 0.34 -17.94 3.97
C LEU A 100 0.04 -18.93 2.83
N GLU A 101 1.00 -19.20 1.94
CA GLU A 101 0.82 -20.08 0.78
C GLU A 101 0.31 -21.49 1.17
N PRO A 102 0.91 -22.21 2.15
CA PRO A 102 0.49 -23.57 2.49
C PRO A 102 -0.85 -23.63 3.24
N VAL A 103 -1.47 -22.50 3.57
CA VAL A 103 -2.76 -22.48 4.25
C VAL A 103 -3.85 -22.99 3.29
N PRO A 104 -4.64 -24.03 3.69
CA PRO A 104 -5.67 -24.56 2.81
C PRO A 104 -6.65 -23.49 2.31
N GLY A 105 -6.81 -23.41 0.99
CA GLY A 105 -7.69 -22.45 0.33
C GLY A 105 -7.04 -21.10 -0.02
N LEU A 106 -5.80 -20.85 0.36
CA LEU A 106 -5.07 -19.64 0.00
C LEU A 106 -4.16 -19.87 -1.22
N GLY A 107 -3.09 -20.65 -1.10
CA GLY A 107 -2.13 -20.91 -2.17
C GLY A 107 -1.48 -19.64 -2.71
N LEU A 108 -0.91 -19.73 -3.91
CA LEU A 108 -0.42 -18.58 -4.70
C LEU A 108 -1.61 -17.86 -5.33
N SER A 109 -2.19 -16.90 -4.63
CA SER A 109 -3.42 -16.25 -5.06
C SER A 109 -3.49 -14.78 -4.62
N ARG A 110 -4.33 -14.03 -5.30
CA ARG A 110 -4.67 -12.65 -4.94
C ARG A 110 -5.14 -12.52 -3.48
N THR A 111 -5.95 -13.48 -3.01
CA THR A 111 -6.44 -13.48 -1.62
C THR A 111 -5.28 -13.57 -0.61
N THR A 112 -4.28 -14.38 -0.90
CA THR A 112 -3.07 -14.48 -0.07
C THR A 112 -2.32 -13.15 -0.03
N ALA A 113 -2.13 -12.51 -1.18
CA ALA A 113 -1.53 -11.20 -1.28
C ALA A 113 -2.34 -10.14 -0.49
N GLU A 114 -3.66 -10.11 -0.64
CA GLU A 114 -4.54 -9.18 0.07
C GLU A 114 -4.49 -9.36 1.59
N ILE A 115 -4.52 -10.59 2.12
CA ILE A 115 -4.42 -10.88 3.56
C ILE A 115 -3.10 -10.36 4.12
N ALA A 116 -2.00 -10.63 3.43
CA ALA A 116 -0.69 -10.14 3.85
C ALA A 116 -0.62 -8.61 3.84
N LEU A 117 -1.10 -7.96 2.76
CA LEU A 117 -1.13 -6.50 2.65
C LEU A 117 -1.99 -5.87 3.75
N VAL A 118 -3.17 -6.42 4.05
CA VAL A 118 -4.03 -5.99 5.17
C VAL A 118 -3.24 -6.08 6.48
N SER A 119 -2.52 -7.16 6.73
CA SER A 119 -1.76 -7.36 7.97
C SER A 119 -0.77 -6.23 8.23
N TYR A 120 -0.11 -5.71 7.20
CA TYR A 120 0.83 -4.59 7.33
C TYR A 120 0.16 -3.25 7.62
N THR A 121 -1.11 -3.08 7.30
CA THR A 121 -1.84 -1.84 7.63
C THR A 121 -2.24 -1.78 9.10
N LEU A 122 -2.45 -2.95 9.73
CA LEU A 122 -3.07 -3.05 11.06
C LEU A 122 -2.31 -2.25 12.13
N LEU A 123 -1.00 -2.43 12.23
CA LEU A 123 -0.19 -1.75 13.24
C LEU A 123 -0.22 -0.23 13.06
N ILE A 124 0.01 0.23 11.83
CA ILE A 124 0.12 1.65 11.51
C ILE A 124 -1.20 2.36 11.84
N MET A 125 -2.31 1.84 11.32
CA MET A 125 -3.62 2.44 11.47
C MET A 125 -4.14 2.34 12.91
N PHE A 126 -3.92 1.18 13.57
CA PHE A 126 -4.31 0.99 14.97
C PHE A 126 -3.62 2.00 15.89
N ARG A 127 -2.29 2.13 15.78
CA ARG A 127 -1.52 3.06 16.62
C ARG A 127 -1.94 4.51 16.40
N ASN A 128 -2.03 4.95 15.14
CA ASN A 128 -2.40 6.33 14.83
C ASN A 128 -3.82 6.67 15.30
N THR A 129 -4.78 5.76 15.10
CA THR A 129 -6.16 5.95 15.57
C THR A 129 -6.21 6.03 17.10
N LEU A 130 -5.55 5.10 17.78
CA LEU A 130 -5.56 5.07 19.25
C LEU A 130 -4.85 6.29 19.86
N THR A 131 -3.72 6.70 19.29
CA THR A 131 -2.98 7.90 19.69
C THR A 131 -3.85 9.14 19.49
N GLY A 132 -4.45 9.33 18.32
CA GLY A 132 -5.31 10.47 18.05
C GLY A 132 -6.50 10.57 19.01
N LEU A 133 -7.12 9.44 19.36
CA LEU A 133 -8.19 9.43 20.38
C LEU A 133 -7.69 9.80 21.78
N ARG A 134 -6.45 9.47 22.14
CA ARG A 134 -5.86 9.76 23.47
C ARG A 134 -5.35 11.19 23.60
N GLU A 135 -4.96 11.79 22.51
CA GLU A 135 -4.47 13.17 22.45
C GLU A 135 -5.59 14.22 22.63
N VAL A 136 -6.85 13.80 22.61
CA VAL A 136 -7.97 14.71 22.89
C VAL A 136 -7.83 15.23 24.34
N PRO A 137 -7.77 16.58 24.56
CA PRO A 137 -7.57 17.16 25.87
C PRO A 137 -8.65 16.73 26.88
N PRO A 138 -8.28 16.41 28.12
CA PRO A 138 -9.24 16.02 29.16
C PRO A 138 -10.27 17.11 29.44
N ASP A 139 -9.85 18.39 29.46
CA ASP A 139 -10.74 19.53 29.69
C ASP A 139 -11.89 19.60 28.67
N VAL A 140 -11.62 19.25 27.41
CA VAL A 140 -12.64 19.21 26.36
C VAL A 140 -13.65 18.08 26.62
N ARG A 141 -13.17 16.92 27.09
CA ARG A 141 -14.01 15.79 27.46
C ARG A 141 -14.89 16.13 28.67
N ASP A 142 -14.29 16.74 29.69
CA ASP A 142 -14.97 17.11 30.92
C ASP A 142 -16.04 18.18 30.67
N ALA A 143 -15.74 19.18 29.84
CA ALA A 143 -16.71 20.18 29.41
C ALA A 143 -17.89 19.56 28.65
N ALA A 144 -17.61 18.62 27.73
CA ALA A 144 -18.65 17.93 26.97
C ALA A 144 -19.52 17.03 27.88
N ALA A 145 -18.90 16.33 28.83
CA ALA A 145 -19.61 15.54 29.83
C ALA A 145 -20.48 16.41 30.74
N GLY A 146 -19.96 17.59 31.15
CA GLY A 146 -20.71 18.57 31.92
C GLY A 146 -21.92 19.15 31.19
N MET A 147 -21.88 19.21 29.85
CA MET A 147 -23.04 19.55 29.02
C MET A 147 -24.04 18.39 28.83
N GLY A 148 -23.85 17.26 29.52
CA GLY A 148 -24.76 16.11 29.47
C GLY A 148 -24.56 15.18 28.29
N MET A 149 -23.42 15.25 27.59
CA MET A 149 -23.14 14.32 26.48
C MET A 149 -22.88 12.90 27.02
N GLY A 150 -23.66 11.94 26.52
CA GLY A 150 -23.41 10.52 26.79
C GLY A 150 -22.12 10.01 26.12
N PRO A 151 -21.57 8.83 26.51
CA PRO A 151 -20.30 8.32 26.04
C PRO A 151 -20.19 8.16 24.51
N LEU A 152 -21.30 7.80 23.85
CA LEU A 152 -21.33 7.66 22.39
C LEU A 152 -21.36 9.03 21.68
N GLN A 153 -22.10 9.99 22.25
CA GLN A 153 -22.11 11.36 21.73
C GLN A 153 -20.75 12.03 21.86
N LEU A 154 -20.09 11.84 23.01
CA LEU A 154 -18.73 12.32 23.24
C LEU A 154 -17.75 11.75 22.20
N LEU A 155 -17.80 10.42 21.99
CA LEU A 155 -16.95 9.76 20.98
C LEU A 155 -17.18 10.33 19.58
N LEU A 156 -18.44 10.34 19.12
CA LEU A 156 -18.76 10.66 17.72
C LEU A 156 -18.66 12.16 17.41
N ARG A 157 -19.00 13.03 18.39
CA ARG A 157 -19.08 14.48 18.14
C ARG A 157 -17.81 15.24 18.56
N ILE A 158 -16.99 14.68 19.45
CA ILE A 158 -15.82 15.37 20.01
C ILE A 158 -14.54 14.58 19.71
N GLU A 159 -14.44 13.34 20.23
CA GLU A 159 -13.18 12.61 20.21
C GLU A 159 -12.77 12.19 18.80
N LEU A 160 -13.68 11.61 18.01
CA LEU A 160 -13.40 11.19 16.62
C LEU A 160 -13.04 12.37 15.69
N PRO A 161 -13.79 13.48 15.67
CA PRO A 161 -13.39 14.65 14.89
C PRO A 161 -12.03 15.22 15.28
N LEU A 162 -11.72 15.30 16.58
CA LEU A 162 -10.41 15.78 17.04
C LEU A 162 -9.27 14.78 16.76
N ALA A 163 -9.55 13.48 16.75
CA ALA A 163 -8.60 12.42 16.40
C ALA A 163 -8.37 12.29 14.87
N LEU A 164 -9.26 12.87 14.06
CA LEU A 164 -9.26 12.68 12.61
C LEU A 164 -7.93 13.02 11.92
N PRO A 165 -7.18 14.08 12.31
CA PRO A 165 -5.86 14.36 11.75
C PRO A 165 -4.88 13.20 11.90
N ALA A 166 -4.84 12.57 13.07
CA ALA A 166 -3.96 11.42 13.35
C ALA A 166 -4.44 10.17 12.60
N ILE A 167 -5.75 9.94 12.51
CA ILE A 167 -6.34 8.83 11.76
C ILE A 167 -5.96 8.94 10.28
N ILE A 168 -6.11 10.12 9.67
CA ILE A 168 -5.76 10.32 8.27
C ILE A 168 -4.25 10.22 8.07
N ALA A 169 -3.43 10.69 9.01
CA ALA A 169 -1.98 10.51 8.94
C ALA A 169 -1.60 9.02 8.91
N GLY A 170 -2.22 8.19 9.76
CA GLY A 170 -2.06 6.74 9.73
C GLY A 170 -2.49 6.12 8.40
N LEU A 171 -3.64 6.56 7.88
CA LEU A 171 -4.15 6.11 6.58
C LEU A 171 -3.18 6.43 5.44
N ARG A 172 -2.57 7.62 5.43
CA ARG A 172 -1.57 8.03 4.43
C ARG A 172 -0.35 7.12 4.47
N ILE A 173 0.23 6.93 5.65
CA ILE A 173 1.41 6.06 5.81
C ILE A 173 1.09 4.64 5.35
N ALA A 174 -0.03 4.07 5.78
CA ALA A 174 -0.45 2.73 5.41
C ALA A 174 -0.69 2.60 3.89
N THR A 175 -1.33 3.59 3.25
CA THR A 175 -1.59 3.57 1.80
C THR A 175 -0.28 3.54 1.00
N VAL A 176 0.67 4.43 1.31
CA VAL A 176 1.98 4.45 0.64
C VAL A 176 2.75 3.15 0.87
N THR A 177 2.70 2.61 2.09
CA THR A 177 3.32 1.32 2.43
C THR A 177 2.71 0.17 1.63
N VAL A 178 1.38 0.10 1.53
CA VAL A 178 0.69 -0.94 0.75
C VAL A 178 1.02 -0.84 -0.73
N ILE A 179 1.04 0.36 -1.32
CA ILE A 179 1.45 0.54 -2.72
C ILE A 179 2.86 -0.03 -2.96
N SER A 180 3.79 0.24 -2.05
CA SER A 180 5.14 -0.33 -2.15
C SER A 180 5.16 -1.85 -2.00
N LEU A 181 4.46 -2.40 -0.99
CA LEU A 181 4.43 -3.83 -0.73
C LEU A 181 3.66 -4.63 -1.80
N ALA A 182 2.66 -4.03 -2.45
CA ALA A 182 1.93 -4.66 -3.54
C ALA A 182 2.82 -4.93 -4.77
N THR A 183 3.94 -4.20 -4.95
CA THR A 183 4.92 -4.56 -5.99
C THR A 183 5.65 -5.87 -5.67
N VAL A 184 5.83 -6.18 -4.39
CA VAL A 184 6.44 -7.45 -3.94
C VAL A 184 5.41 -8.58 -3.94
N ALA A 185 4.14 -8.27 -3.64
CA ALA A 185 3.05 -9.24 -3.64
C ALA A 185 2.84 -9.92 -5.00
N SER A 186 3.21 -9.26 -6.10
CA SER A 186 3.13 -9.85 -7.44
C SER A 186 4.03 -11.08 -7.67
N LEU A 187 4.95 -11.39 -6.74
CA LEU A 187 5.65 -12.69 -6.70
C LEU A 187 4.68 -13.85 -6.44
N ILE A 188 3.55 -13.58 -5.78
CA ILE A 188 2.56 -14.57 -5.36
C ILE A 188 1.36 -14.59 -6.32
N ASP A 189 0.84 -13.42 -6.68
CA ASP A 189 -0.39 -13.31 -7.48
C ASP A 189 -0.13 -12.94 -8.95
N ASN A 190 1.09 -12.55 -9.29
CA ASN A 190 1.48 -12.07 -10.62
C ASN A 190 0.59 -10.91 -11.13
N GLU A 191 0.05 -10.10 -10.22
CA GLU A 191 -0.82 -8.96 -10.52
C GLU A 191 -0.16 -7.63 -10.19
N GLY A 192 -0.74 -6.55 -10.71
CA GLY A 192 -0.32 -5.19 -10.43
C GLY A 192 1.00 -4.79 -11.08
N LEU A 193 1.52 -3.62 -10.67
CA LEU A 193 2.74 -3.03 -11.23
C LEU A 193 4.01 -3.82 -10.90
N GLY A 194 3.94 -4.71 -9.93
CA GLY A 194 5.06 -5.62 -9.61
C GLY A 194 5.29 -6.67 -10.71
N ALA A 195 4.25 -7.13 -11.40
CA ALA A 195 4.38 -8.13 -12.45
C ALA A 195 5.29 -7.66 -13.60
N PRO A 196 5.11 -6.48 -14.22
CA PRO A 196 6.06 -5.98 -15.20
C PRO A 196 7.44 -5.65 -14.62
N ILE A 197 7.54 -5.25 -13.33
CA ILE A 197 8.84 -5.08 -12.67
C ILE A 197 9.60 -6.41 -12.60
N LEU A 198 8.94 -7.49 -12.20
CA LEU A 198 9.54 -8.82 -12.11
C LEU A 198 9.87 -9.37 -13.50
N SER A 199 8.98 -9.16 -14.48
CA SER A 199 9.22 -9.48 -15.88
C SER A 199 10.48 -8.80 -16.40
N ALA A 200 10.63 -7.50 -16.14
CA ALA A 200 11.80 -6.74 -16.55
C ALA A 200 13.10 -7.27 -15.91
N ILE A 201 13.07 -7.71 -14.65
CA ILE A 201 14.20 -8.29 -13.95
C ILE A 201 14.57 -9.65 -14.57
N ALA A 202 13.58 -10.49 -14.85
CA ALA A 202 13.76 -11.81 -15.44
C ALA A 202 14.32 -11.72 -16.90
N ASN A 203 13.99 -10.66 -17.61
CA ASN A 203 14.46 -10.38 -18.97
C ASN A 203 15.77 -9.56 -18.99
N GLU A 204 16.78 -10.01 -18.27
CA GLU A 204 18.13 -9.39 -18.23
C GLU A 204 18.12 -7.90 -17.88
N VAL A 205 17.21 -7.51 -16.99
CA VAL A 205 16.99 -6.11 -16.54
C VAL A 205 16.61 -5.19 -17.71
N PHE A 206 15.45 -5.45 -18.30
CA PHE A 206 14.91 -4.56 -19.33
C PHE A 206 14.49 -3.21 -18.71
N LYS A 207 15.37 -2.21 -18.87
CA LYS A 207 15.32 -0.94 -18.14
C LYS A 207 14.08 -0.13 -18.38
N THR A 208 13.55 -0.11 -19.62
CA THR A 208 12.35 0.67 -19.95
C THR A 208 11.13 0.17 -19.19
N GLU A 209 10.90 -1.14 -19.17
CA GLU A 209 9.75 -1.75 -18.48
C GLU A 209 9.86 -1.53 -16.96
N LEU A 210 11.07 -1.75 -16.40
CA LEU A 210 11.35 -1.52 -14.99
C LEU A 210 11.09 -0.07 -14.58
N ILE A 211 11.58 0.90 -15.35
CA ILE A 211 11.41 2.33 -15.05
C ILE A 211 9.98 2.78 -15.28
N ALA A 212 9.31 2.27 -16.31
CA ALA A 212 7.91 2.60 -16.58
C ALA A 212 7.02 2.11 -15.44
N ALA A 213 7.08 0.83 -15.10
CA ALA A 213 6.23 0.26 -14.06
C ALA A 213 6.59 0.77 -12.66
N GLY A 214 7.89 0.83 -12.32
CA GLY A 214 8.36 1.38 -11.05
C GLY A 214 8.03 2.88 -10.90
N GLY A 215 8.21 3.66 -11.97
CA GLY A 215 7.83 5.07 -12.00
C GLY A 215 6.32 5.27 -11.82
N MET A 216 5.48 4.42 -12.44
CA MET A 216 4.03 4.45 -12.25
C MET A 216 3.65 4.14 -10.78
N ALA A 217 4.31 3.20 -10.12
CA ALA A 217 4.07 2.91 -8.71
C ALA A 217 4.42 4.11 -7.80
N VAL A 218 5.54 4.78 -8.07
CA VAL A 218 5.94 6.00 -7.34
C VAL A 218 4.93 7.12 -7.57
N VAL A 219 4.53 7.37 -8.82
CA VAL A 219 3.52 8.39 -9.15
C VAL A 219 2.18 8.07 -8.48
N LEU A 220 1.75 6.81 -8.49
CA LEU A 220 0.53 6.37 -7.81
C LEU A 220 0.60 6.66 -6.30
N ALA A 221 1.73 6.34 -5.65
CA ALA A 221 1.92 6.61 -4.22
C ALA A 221 1.86 8.10 -3.91
N LEU A 222 2.53 8.94 -4.69
CA LEU A 222 2.50 10.40 -4.54
C LEU A 222 1.09 10.98 -4.78
N MET A 223 0.37 10.48 -5.77
CA MET A 223 -1.01 10.90 -6.04
C MET A 223 -1.94 10.49 -4.90
N ALA A 224 -1.85 9.26 -4.42
CA ALA A 224 -2.65 8.77 -3.30
C ALA A 224 -2.38 9.60 -2.02
N ASP A 225 -1.12 9.84 -1.69
CA ASP A 225 -0.74 10.70 -0.56
C ASP A 225 -1.28 12.13 -0.73
N GLY A 226 -1.10 12.73 -1.91
CA GLY A 226 -1.62 14.06 -2.21
C GLY A 226 -3.14 14.18 -2.07
N VAL A 227 -3.89 13.19 -2.55
CA VAL A 227 -5.36 13.11 -2.38
C VAL A 227 -5.73 13.05 -0.91
N LEU A 228 -5.05 12.21 -0.12
CA LEU A 228 -5.30 12.08 1.32
C LEU A 228 -4.92 13.36 2.08
N VAL A 229 -3.85 14.06 1.69
CA VAL A 229 -3.51 15.39 2.23
C VAL A 229 -4.62 16.40 1.96
N LEU A 230 -5.12 16.43 0.72
CA LEU A 230 -6.23 17.34 0.37
C LEU A 230 -7.50 17.01 1.15
N LEU A 231 -7.81 15.71 1.32
CA LEU A 231 -8.92 15.24 2.13
C LEU A 231 -8.74 15.67 3.59
N GLN A 232 -7.56 15.46 4.16
CA GLN A 232 -7.23 15.91 5.52
C GLN A 232 -7.48 17.41 5.67
N ARG A 233 -6.93 18.22 4.77
CA ARG A 233 -7.11 19.68 4.80
C ARG A 233 -8.56 20.14 4.73
N ARG A 234 -9.42 19.38 4.06
CA ARG A 234 -10.87 19.69 3.98
C ARG A 234 -11.62 19.25 5.22
N LEU A 235 -11.28 18.08 5.78
CA LEU A 235 -11.98 17.50 6.92
C LEU A 235 -11.52 18.05 8.27
N THR A 236 -10.31 18.68 8.32
CA THR A 236 -9.72 19.20 9.58
C THR A 236 -9.32 20.68 9.44
N PRO A 237 -10.25 21.61 9.15
CA PRO A 237 -9.93 23.02 8.92
C PRO A 237 -9.35 23.70 10.16
N TRP A 238 -9.67 23.21 11.38
CA TRP A 238 -9.19 23.75 12.67
C TRP A 238 -7.70 23.52 12.92
N THR A 239 -7.05 22.58 12.23
CA THR A 239 -5.60 22.36 12.40
C THR A 239 -4.73 23.40 11.70
N ARG A 240 -5.32 24.28 10.87
CA ARG A 240 -4.60 25.30 10.08
C ARG A 240 -4.21 26.53 10.89
N THR A 241 -4.79 26.75 12.06
CA THR A 241 -4.59 27.93 12.90
C THR A 241 -3.47 27.77 13.92
N ALA A 242 -2.74 26.64 13.92
CA ALA A 242 -1.70 26.33 14.90
C ALA A 242 -0.26 26.48 14.33
N ILE A 243 -0.06 27.28 13.25
CA ILE A 243 1.27 27.63 12.71
C ILE A 243 1.48 29.12 12.84
#